data_ea29c7287f96918be872c6e32274e580
#
_entry.id   ea29c7287f96918be872c6e32274e580
#
_cell.length_a   1.000
_cell.length_b   1.000
_cell.length_c   1.000
_cell.angle_alpha   90.00
_cell.angle_beta   90.00
_cell.angle_gamma   90.00
#
_symmetry.space_group_name_H-M   'P 1'
#
loop_
_entity.id
_entity.type
_entity.pdbx_description
1 polymer ?
#
loop_
_entity_poly.entity_id
_entity_poly.type
_entity_poly.pdbx_seq_one_letter_code
_entity_poly.pdbx_strand_id
1 'polypeptide(L)'
;MSRAAAVALRLAEARSPRLSVNPARIEGGGPNNVVPDLAILRVNFRPADLGEIERARAHIDATVAAVAAAHDVAISVHGGFNRPPKPIDAGAARLFGIVKQAGTDLGLDIAWRDTGGVCDGNNIAACGVPVVDTMGVRGGAIHSDQEFLIPDSLPERAALSALTILRIAEKGSL
;
A
#
# COMPACT_ATOMS: atom_id res chain seq x y z
N MET A 1 18.33 21.53 -4.49
CA MET A 1 17.75 21.17 -3.18
C MET A 1 16.47 21.94 -2.86
N SER A 2 16.45 23.29 -2.85
CA SER A 2 15.24 24.08 -2.50
C SER A 2 14.03 23.78 -3.42
N ARG A 3 14.26 23.54 -4.72
CA ARG A 3 13.19 23.17 -5.68
C ARG A 3 12.61 21.79 -5.39
N ALA A 4 13.45 20.82 -5.03
CA ALA A 4 12.96 19.50 -4.61
C ALA A 4 12.13 19.58 -3.32
N ALA A 5 12.51 20.45 -2.37
CA ALA A 5 11.70 20.72 -1.19
C ALA A 5 10.37 21.39 -1.54
N ALA A 6 10.34 22.32 -2.50
CA ALA A 6 9.09 22.94 -2.98
C ALA A 6 8.15 21.89 -3.62
N VAL A 7 8.67 20.96 -4.44
CA VAL A 7 7.89 19.85 -4.97
C VAL A 7 7.36 18.98 -3.84
N ALA A 8 8.20 18.61 -2.87
CA ALA A 8 7.81 17.77 -1.74
C ALA A 8 6.65 18.35 -0.93
N LEU A 9 6.71 19.66 -0.61
CA LEU A 9 5.67 20.37 0.12
C LEU A 9 4.36 20.40 -0.65
N ARG A 10 4.39 20.77 -1.94
CA ARG A 10 3.20 20.80 -2.78
C ARG A 10 2.58 19.42 -2.97
N LEU A 11 3.38 18.37 -3.19
CA LEU A 11 2.86 17.01 -3.27
C LEU A 11 2.18 16.58 -1.97
N ALA A 12 2.70 17.02 -0.83
CA ALA A 12 2.10 16.72 0.46
C ALA A 12 0.72 17.37 0.68
N GLU A 13 0.37 18.44 -0.05
CA GLU A 13 -0.95 19.08 0.00
C GLU A 13 -2.08 18.15 -0.50
N ALA A 14 -1.76 17.13 -1.31
CA ALA A 14 -2.74 16.15 -1.77
C ALA A 14 -3.23 15.19 -0.67
N ARG A 15 -2.63 15.21 0.52
CA ARG A 15 -3.02 14.34 1.63
C ARG A 15 -4.49 14.46 1.98
N SER A 16 -5.10 13.32 2.22
CA SER A 16 -6.48 13.22 2.69
C SER A 16 -6.65 11.94 3.52
N PRO A 17 -7.80 11.71 4.17
CA PRO A 17 -8.07 10.40 4.80
C PRO A 17 -8.01 9.22 3.83
N ARG A 18 -8.14 9.48 2.51
CA ARG A 18 -8.12 8.45 1.45
C ARG A 18 -6.83 8.42 0.63
N LEU A 19 -5.90 9.37 0.84
CA LEU A 19 -4.61 9.43 0.14
C LEU A 19 -3.50 9.81 1.12
N SER A 20 -2.67 8.84 1.46
CA SER A 20 -1.41 9.12 2.17
C SER A 20 -0.34 9.54 1.17
N VAL A 21 0.38 10.62 1.48
CA VAL A 21 1.53 11.10 0.71
C VAL A 21 2.70 11.29 1.66
N ASN A 22 3.79 10.60 1.40
CA ASN A 22 5.01 10.69 2.21
C ASN A 22 6.22 11.07 1.35
N PRO A 23 6.62 12.36 1.33
CA PRO A 23 7.94 12.74 0.85
C PRO A 23 8.99 12.10 1.78
N ALA A 24 9.59 11.00 1.33
CA ALA A 24 10.41 10.15 2.20
C ALA A 24 11.87 10.58 2.24
N ARG A 25 12.40 11.12 1.12
CA ARG A 25 13.83 11.42 1.03
C ARG A 25 14.10 12.46 -0.06
N ILE A 26 15.05 13.34 0.20
CA ILE A 26 15.67 14.23 -0.79
C ILE A 26 17.17 13.94 -0.79
N GLU A 27 17.71 13.63 -1.97
CA GLU A 27 19.13 13.36 -2.20
C GLU A 27 19.69 14.42 -3.15
N GLY A 28 20.97 14.64 -3.10
CA GLY A 28 21.69 15.62 -3.93
C GLY A 28 22.44 16.65 -3.07
N GLY A 29 22.93 17.67 -3.73
CA GLY A 29 23.80 18.67 -3.10
C GLY A 29 25.24 18.57 -3.60
N GLY A 30 26.11 19.36 -2.98
CA GLY A 30 27.52 19.45 -3.37
C GLY A 30 28.28 20.39 -2.41
N PRO A 31 29.48 20.83 -2.78
CA PRO A 31 30.23 21.81 -2.02
C PRO A 31 29.42 23.09 -1.78
N ASN A 32 29.65 23.75 -0.64
CA ASN A 32 28.86 24.91 -0.22
C ASN A 32 28.89 26.09 -1.20
N ASN A 33 29.92 26.19 -2.02
CA ASN A 33 30.13 27.23 -3.02
C ASN A 33 29.69 26.86 -4.45
N VAL A 34 29.01 25.70 -4.61
CA VAL A 34 28.52 25.21 -5.91
C VAL A 34 26.99 25.03 -5.85
N VAL A 35 26.31 25.56 -6.87
CA VAL A 35 24.86 25.31 -7.02
C VAL A 35 24.68 23.86 -7.44
N PRO A 36 23.87 23.07 -6.70
CA PRO A 36 23.62 21.67 -7.08
C PRO A 36 22.95 21.56 -8.46
N ASP A 37 23.43 20.68 -9.29
CA ASP A 37 22.94 20.38 -10.62
C ASP A 37 21.83 19.31 -10.61
N LEU A 38 21.79 18.45 -9.58
CA LEU A 38 20.82 17.36 -9.43
C LEU A 38 20.24 17.30 -8.03
N ALA A 39 18.96 17.00 -7.95
CA ALA A 39 18.28 16.55 -6.74
C ALA A 39 17.31 15.42 -7.06
N ILE A 40 17.25 14.39 -6.21
CA ILE A 40 16.33 13.29 -6.31
C ILE A 40 15.36 13.36 -5.13
N LEU A 41 14.07 13.45 -5.42
CA LEU A 41 13.00 13.37 -4.42
C LEU A 41 12.29 12.02 -4.53
N ARG A 42 12.22 11.30 -3.41
CA ARG A 42 11.46 10.05 -3.30
C ARG A 42 10.18 10.29 -2.54
N VAL A 43 9.05 9.93 -3.15
CA VAL A 43 7.72 10.10 -2.56
C VAL A 43 6.95 8.79 -2.63
N ASN A 44 6.33 8.41 -1.52
CA ASN A 44 5.42 7.27 -1.46
C ASN A 44 3.98 7.78 -1.39
N PHE A 45 3.12 7.25 -2.26
CA PHE A 45 1.69 7.50 -2.29
C PHE A 45 0.95 6.22 -1.94
N ARG A 46 -0.08 6.32 -1.08
CA ARG A 46 -0.97 5.21 -0.74
C ARG A 46 -2.42 5.63 -0.93
N PRO A 47 -2.97 5.44 -2.13
CA PRO A 47 -4.37 5.74 -2.43
C PRO A 47 -5.28 4.63 -1.89
N ALA A 48 -6.48 5.00 -1.44
CA ALA A 48 -7.48 4.03 -0.96
C ALA A 48 -8.26 3.36 -2.10
N ASP A 49 -8.33 3.98 -3.28
CA ASP A 49 -9.03 3.47 -4.47
C ASP A 49 -8.47 4.03 -5.77
N LEU A 50 -9.04 3.59 -6.90
CA LEU A 50 -8.60 4.01 -8.24
C LEU A 50 -8.85 5.50 -8.49
N GLY A 51 -9.93 6.09 -7.97
CA GLY A 51 -10.19 7.53 -8.09
C GLY A 51 -9.11 8.38 -7.41
N GLU A 52 -8.61 7.91 -6.26
CA GLU A 52 -7.49 8.55 -5.58
C GLU A 52 -6.17 8.43 -6.36
N ILE A 53 -5.97 7.35 -7.13
CA ILE A 53 -4.83 7.23 -8.06
C ILE A 53 -4.89 8.32 -9.12
N GLU A 54 -6.04 8.51 -9.77
CA GLU A 54 -6.18 9.52 -10.82
C GLU A 54 -6.03 10.95 -10.25
N ARG A 55 -6.58 11.19 -9.07
CA ARG A 55 -6.39 12.46 -8.36
C ARG A 55 -4.91 12.71 -8.03
N ALA A 56 -4.20 11.69 -7.56
CA ALA A 56 -2.78 11.79 -7.25
C ALA A 56 -1.94 12.03 -8.51
N ARG A 57 -2.23 11.36 -9.63
CA ARG A 57 -1.56 11.57 -10.92
C ARG A 57 -1.71 13.01 -11.39
N ALA A 58 -2.94 13.50 -11.44
CA ALA A 58 -3.22 14.88 -11.85
C ALA A 58 -2.49 15.91 -10.97
N HIS A 59 -2.43 15.66 -9.65
CA HIS A 59 -1.73 16.54 -8.72
C HIS A 59 -0.20 16.50 -8.91
N ILE A 60 0.38 15.32 -9.20
CA ILE A 60 1.80 15.17 -9.52
C ILE A 60 2.12 15.97 -10.78
N ASP A 61 1.36 15.79 -11.86
CA ASP A 61 1.60 16.44 -13.14
C ASP A 61 1.49 17.97 -13.02
N ALA A 62 0.46 18.47 -12.34
CA ALA A 62 0.29 19.89 -12.10
C ALA A 62 1.42 20.48 -11.24
N THR A 63 1.84 19.77 -10.19
CA THR A 63 2.94 20.20 -9.33
C THR A 63 4.27 20.27 -10.07
N VAL A 64 4.58 19.24 -10.86
CA VAL A 64 5.79 19.16 -11.68
C VAL A 64 5.83 20.31 -12.68
N ALA A 65 4.75 20.49 -13.44
CA ALA A 65 4.64 21.58 -14.42
C ALA A 65 4.82 22.95 -13.80
N ALA A 66 4.14 23.20 -12.67
CA ALA A 66 4.19 24.49 -11.98
C ALA A 66 5.58 24.82 -11.43
N VAL A 67 6.26 23.83 -10.83
CA VAL A 67 7.59 24.04 -10.25
C VAL A 67 8.66 24.18 -11.36
N ALA A 68 8.55 23.36 -12.41
CA ALA A 68 9.46 23.43 -13.56
C ALA A 68 9.40 24.85 -14.20
N ALA A 69 8.19 25.34 -14.47
CA ALA A 69 8.00 26.67 -15.06
C ALA A 69 8.46 27.81 -14.15
N ALA A 70 8.18 27.73 -12.85
CA ALA A 70 8.49 28.82 -11.90
C ALA A 70 10.01 28.93 -11.60
N HIS A 71 10.80 27.90 -11.82
CA HIS A 71 12.17 27.84 -11.39
C HIS A 71 13.19 27.49 -12.49
N ASP A 72 12.75 27.39 -13.73
CA ASP A 72 13.57 27.03 -14.89
C ASP A 72 14.41 25.77 -14.64
N VAL A 73 13.75 24.69 -14.23
CA VAL A 73 14.36 23.39 -13.97
C VAL A 73 13.65 22.29 -14.74
N ALA A 74 14.41 21.31 -15.21
CA ALA A 74 13.85 20.10 -15.78
C ALA A 74 13.49 19.12 -14.64
N ILE A 75 12.28 18.57 -14.66
CA ILE A 75 11.84 17.58 -13.69
C ILE A 75 11.40 16.33 -14.45
N SER A 76 12.03 15.21 -14.16
CA SER A 76 11.66 13.89 -14.69
C SER A 76 10.98 13.08 -13.58
N VAL A 77 9.82 12.49 -13.89
CA VAL A 77 9.08 11.63 -12.97
C VAL A 77 9.32 10.17 -13.34
N HIS A 78 9.72 9.38 -12.35
CA HIS A 78 9.96 7.96 -12.49
C HIS A 78 9.11 7.18 -11.49
N GLY A 79 8.61 6.01 -11.92
CA GLY A 79 7.73 5.17 -11.09
C GLY A 79 6.26 5.31 -11.46
N GLY A 80 5.39 4.87 -10.56
CA GLY A 80 3.96 4.89 -10.78
C GLY A 80 3.20 4.07 -9.74
N PHE A 81 1.89 3.91 -9.96
CA PHE A 81 1.01 3.13 -9.08
C PHE A 81 0.94 1.68 -9.61
N ASN A 82 1.98 0.89 -9.33
CA ASN A 82 2.14 -0.46 -9.87
C ASN A 82 1.38 -1.54 -9.06
N ARG A 83 0.93 -1.21 -7.86
CA ARG A 83 0.10 -2.06 -7.01
C ARG A 83 -1.17 -1.31 -6.66
N PRO A 84 -2.28 -1.53 -7.41
CA PRO A 84 -3.53 -0.84 -7.15
C PRO A 84 -4.12 -1.20 -5.79
N PRO A 85 -4.92 -0.33 -5.19
CA PRO A 85 -5.68 -0.65 -4.00
C PRO A 85 -6.60 -1.85 -4.26
N LYS A 86 -6.83 -2.65 -3.22
CA LYS A 86 -7.66 -3.84 -3.24
C LYS A 86 -8.87 -3.63 -2.31
N PRO A 87 -9.90 -2.87 -2.74
CA PRO A 87 -11.13 -2.76 -1.98
C PRO A 87 -11.86 -4.12 -1.93
N ILE A 88 -12.67 -4.31 -0.90
CA ILE A 88 -13.49 -5.51 -0.77
C ILE A 88 -14.58 -5.47 -1.84
N ASP A 89 -14.52 -6.39 -2.79
CA ASP A 89 -15.57 -6.68 -3.75
C ASP A 89 -16.44 -7.88 -3.30
N ALA A 90 -17.45 -8.23 -4.12
CA ALA A 90 -18.33 -9.35 -3.82
C ALA A 90 -17.58 -10.71 -3.77
N GLY A 91 -16.53 -10.88 -4.58
CA GLY A 91 -15.71 -12.10 -4.60
C GLY A 91 -14.88 -12.23 -3.33
N ALA A 92 -14.16 -11.16 -2.96
CA ALA A 92 -13.38 -11.09 -1.73
C ALA A 92 -14.28 -11.26 -0.49
N ALA A 93 -15.48 -10.65 -0.50
CA ALA A 93 -16.43 -10.80 0.61
C ALA A 93 -16.90 -12.25 0.80
N ARG A 94 -17.17 -12.99 -0.31
CA ARG A 94 -17.53 -14.42 -0.25
C ARG A 94 -16.37 -15.25 0.30
N LEU A 95 -15.16 -15.05 -0.21
CA LEU A 95 -13.96 -15.76 0.25
C LEU A 95 -13.72 -15.50 1.74
N PHE A 96 -13.80 -14.24 2.15
CA PHE A 96 -13.68 -13.90 3.57
C PHE A 96 -14.77 -14.53 4.44
N GLY A 97 -16.00 -14.65 3.95
CA GLY A 97 -17.08 -15.36 4.64
C GLY A 97 -16.68 -16.82 4.95
N ILE A 98 -16.00 -17.51 4.02
CA ILE A 98 -15.48 -18.86 4.24
C ILE A 98 -14.38 -18.85 5.31
N VAL A 99 -13.46 -17.90 5.25
CA VAL A 99 -12.38 -17.75 6.27
C VAL A 99 -12.97 -17.46 7.65
N LYS A 100 -13.94 -16.55 7.73
CA LYS A 100 -14.60 -16.21 8.99
C LYS A 100 -15.30 -17.41 9.60
N GLN A 101 -16.04 -18.18 8.79
CA GLN A 101 -16.72 -19.38 9.27
C GLN A 101 -15.73 -20.46 9.72
N ALA A 102 -14.63 -20.66 8.98
CA ALA A 102 -13.56 -21.56 9.39
C ALA A 102 -12.93 -21.12 10.72
N GLY A 103 -12.73 -19.82 10.90
CA GLY A 103 -12.29 -19.25 12.17
C GLY A 103 -13.25 -19.55 13.33
N THR A 104 -14.54 -19.29 13.12
CA THR A 104 -15.58 -19.57 14.15
C THR A 104 -15.57 -21.05 14.59
N ASP A 105 -15.43 -21.99 13.65
CA ASP A 105 -15.42 -23.42 13.97
C ASP A 105 -14.13 -23.86 14.70
N LEU A 106 -13.07 -23.08 14.59
CA LEU A 106 -11.83 -23.25 15.33
C LEU A 106 -11.78 -22.44 16.63
N GLY A 107 -12.87 -21.75 16.98
CA GLY A 107 -12.92 -20.89 18.17
C GLY A 107 -12.17 -19.57 18.02
N LEU A 108 -11.91 -19.13 16.76
CA LEU A 108 -11.19 -17.91 16.45
C LEU A 108 -12.16 -16.80 16.01
N ASP A 109 -11.99 -15.59 16.55
CA ASP A 109 -12.68 -14.40 16.08
C ASP A 109 -11.88 -13.76 14.93
N ILE A 110 -12.38 -13.89 13.70
CA ILE A 110 -11.77 -13.35 12.49
C ILE A 110 -12.59 -12.18 11.98
N ALA A 111 -11.95 -11.02 11.87
CA ALA A 111 -12.58 -9.79 11.40
C ALA A 111 -11.75 -9.11 10.30
N TRP A 112 -12.43 -8.29 9.48
CA TRP A 112 -11.79 -7.40 8.52
C TRP A 112 -11.10 -6.24 9.21
N ARG A 113 -10.01 -5.81 8.58
CA ARG A 113 -9.35 -4.56 8.96
C ARG A 113 -8.78 -3.89 7.72
N ASP A 114 -9.15 -2.64 7.50
CA ASP A 114 -8.54 -1.81 6.47
C ASP A 114 -7.11 -1.46 6.86
N THR A 115 -6.20 -1.57 5.90
CA THR A 115 -4.80 -1.19 6.07
C THR A 115 -4.28 -0.43 4.86
N GLY A 116 -3.31 0.45 5.07
CA GLY A 116 -2.58 1.10 3.98
C GLY A 116 -1.43 0.26 3.44
N GLY A 117 -1.26 -0.99 3.91
CA GLY A 117 -0.25 -1.92 3.41
C GLY A 117 -0.60 -2.44 2.02
N VAL A 118 0.43 -2.87 1.28
CA VAL A 118 0.27 -3.54 -0.02
C VAL A 118 1.09 -4.82 -0.03
N CYS A 119 0.57 -5.84 -0.73
CA CYS A 119 1.23 -7.12 -0.94
C CYS A 119 0.99 -7.61 -2.37
N ASP A 120 1.48 -8.77 -2.72
CA ASP A 120 1.24 -9.36 -4.05
C ASP A 120 -0.23 -9.70 -4.28
N GLY A 121 -1.02 -9.87 -3.22
CA GLY A 121 -2.47 -10.01 -3.27
C GLY A 121 -3.18 -8.84 -3.97
N ASN A 122 -2.60 -7.63 -3.95
CA ASN A 122 -3.13 -6.49 -4.70
C ASN A 122 -3.04 -6.72 -6.21
N ASN A 123 -1.93 -7.30 -6.69
CA ASN A 123 -1.73 -7.59 -8.11
C ASN A 123 -2.67 -8.74 -8.56
N ILE A 124 -2.84 -9.76 -7.72
CA ILE A 124 -3.74 -10.88 -7.99
C ILE A 124 -5.20 -10.38 -8.06
N ALA A 125 -5.62 -9.55 -7.11
CA ALA A 125 -6.96 -8.96 -7.10
C ALA A 125 -7.21 -8.07 -8.32
N ALA A 126 -6.19 -7.34 -8.80
CA ALA A 126 -6.28 -6.53 -10.02
C ALA A 126 -6.53 -7.36 -11.29
N CYS A 127 -6.22 -8.67 -11.25
CA CYS A 127 -6.56 -9.62 -12.29
C CYS A 127 -7.97 -10.23 -12.14
N GLY A 128 -8.79 -9.73 -11.23
CA GLY A 128 -10.16 -10.20 -10.99
C GLY A 128 -10.25 -11.47 -10.13
N VAL A 129 -9.17 -11.89 -9.50
CA VAL A 129 -9.15 -13.06 -8.62
C VAL A 129 -9.47 -12.64 -7.18
N PRO A 130 -10.49 -13.21 -6.52
CA PRO A 130 -10.76 -12.95 -5.11
C PRO A 130 -9.57 -13.29 -4.21
N VAL A 131 -9.21 -12.37 -3.33
CA VAL A 131 -8.03 -12.50 -2.46
C VAL A 131 -8.37 -12.16 -1.02
N VAL A 132 -8.00 -13.05 -0.11
CA VAL A 132 -7.82 -12.76 1.31
C VAL A 132 -6.34 -12.93 1.62
N ASP A 133 -5.74 -11.93 2.21
CA ASP A 133 -4.35 -11.94 2.65
C ASP A 133 -4.24 -11.75 4.16
N THR A 134 -3.00 -11.69 4.67
CA THR A 134 -2.72 -11.48 6.09
C THR A 134 -3.26 -12.61 6.98
N MET A 135 -3.27 -13.85 6.47
CA MET A 135 -3.68 -15.04 7.21
C MET A 135 -2.55 -15.67 8.05
N GLY A 136 -1.39 -15.01 8.12
CA GLY A 136 -0.23 -15.48 8.87
C GLY A 136 -0.38 -15.35 10.38
N VAL A 137 0.73 -15.61 11.08
CA VAL A 137 0.83 -15.59 12.54
C VAL A 137 0.41 -14.27 13.17
N ARG A 138 0.00 -14.30 14.42
CA ARG A 138 -0.22 -13.10 15.23
C ARG A 138 1.11 -12.55 15.71
N GLY A 139 1.20 -11.22 15.76
CA GLY A 139 2.39 -10.51 16.20
C GLY A 139 2.12 -9.02 16.29
N GLY A 140 3.15 -8.23 16.40
CA GLY A 140 3.02 -6.78 16.52
C GLY A 140 4.34 -6.05 16.30
N ALA A 141 4.27 -4.71 16.49
CA ALA A 141 5.40 -3.79 16.32
C ALA A 141 6.07 -3.86 14.94
N ILE A 142 5.29 -4.15 13.87
CA ILE A 142 5.77 -4.34 12.51
C ILE A 142 6.63 -3.15 12.06
N HIS A 143 7.77 -3.46 11.44
CA HIS A 143 8.76 -2.48 10.96
C HIS A 143 9.50 -1.72 12.06
N SER A 144 9.61 -2.30 13.23
CA SER A 144 10.44 -1.80 14.33
C SER A 144 11.45 -2.85 14.82
N ASP A 145 12.40 -2.42 15.62
CA ASP A 145 13.35 -3.31 16.33
C ASP A 145 12.71 -4.16 17.45
N GLN A 146 11.44 -3.88 17.74
CA GLN A 146 10.62 -4.63 18.69
C GLN A 146 9.58 -5.52 18.01
N GLU A 147 9.72 -5.77 16.71
CA GLU A 147 8.82 -6.66 15.98
C GLU A 147 8.85 -8.06 16.58
N PHE A 148 7.68 -8.63 16.83
CA PHE A 148 7.53 -9.94 17.44
C PHE A 148 6.42 -10.76 16.78
N LEU A 149 6.51 -12.07 16.89
CA LEU A 149 5.43 -13.02 16.62
C LEU A 149 5.05 -13.80 17.87
N ILE A 150 3.83 -14.31 17.92
CA ILE A 150 3.31 -15.18 18.97
C ILE A 150 3.41 -16.63 18.47
N PRO A 151 4.34 -17.46 19.00
CA PRO A 151 4.58 -18.83 18.47
C PRO A 151 3.34 -19.72 18.49
N ASP A 152 2.50 -19.62 19.50
CA ASP A 152 1.27 -20.40 19.64
C ASP A 152 0.24 -20.11 18.52
N SER A 153 0.38 -19.00 17.83
CA SER A 153 -0.45 -18.68 16.66
C SER A 153 -0.07 -19.42 15.38
N LEU A 154 1.09 -20.06 15.31
CA LEU A 154 1.53 -20.85 14.14
C LEU A 154 0.56 -22.00 13.84
N PRO A 155 0.32 -22.96 14.77
CA PRO A 155 -0.63 -24.03 14.52
C PRO A 155 -2.07 -23.51 14.33
N GLU A 156 -2.47 -22.46 15.06
CA GLU A 156 -3.78 -21.81 14.92
C GLU A 156 -4.01 -21.33 13.49
N ARG A 157 -3.06 -20.60 12.91
CA ARG A 157 -3.18 -20.03 11.57
C ARG A 157 -3.00 -21.08 10.45
N ALA A 158 -2.20 -22.09 10.71
CA ALA A 158 -2.08 -23.23 9.80
C ALA A 158 -3.40 -24.00 9.71
N ALA A 159 -4.06 -24.27 10.84
CA ALA A 159 -5.36 -24.91 10.87
C ALA A 159 -6.44 -24.08 10.16
N LEU A 160 -6.47 -22.75 10.40
CA LEU A 160 -7.38 -21.84 9.71
C LEU A 160 -7.20 -21.90 8.18
N SER A 161 -5.98 -21.83 7.70
CA SER A 161 -5.66 -21.90 6.27
C SER A 161 -6.05 -23.24 5.67
N ALA A 162 -5.71 -24.35 6.33
CA ALA A 162 -6.04 -25.68 5.88
C ALA A 162 -7.56 -25.89 5.79
N LEU A 163 -8.32 -25.52 6.82
CA LEU A 163 -9.77 -25.66 6.82
C LEU A 163 -10.43 -24.78 5.76
N THR A 164 -9.91 -23.56 5.54
CA THR A 164 -10.39 -22.67 4.48
C THR A 164 -10.20 -23.32 3.10
N ILE A 165 -9.02 -23.86 2.80
CA ILE A 165 -8.70 -24.52 1.53
C ILE A 165 -9.61 -25.74 1.31
N LEU A 166 -9.78 -26.59 2.32
CA LEU A 166 -10.64 -27.77 2.24
C LEU A 166 -12.08 -27.38 1.91
N ARG A 167 -12.63 -26.36 2.53
CA ARG A 167 -13.99 -25.87 2.27
C ARG A 167 -14.18 -25.31 0.86
N ILE A 168 -13.17 -24.63 0.33
CA ILE A 168 -13.20 -24.16 -1.06
C ILE A 168 -13.17 -25.36 -2.01
N ALA A 169 -12.29 -26.34 -1.74
CA ALA A 169 -12.18 -27.54 -2.55
C ALA A 169 -13.48 -28.37 -2.56
N GLU A 170 -14.15 -28.53 -1.42
CA GLU A 170 -15.44 -29.23 -1.30
C GLU A 170 -16.56 -28.55 -2.09
N LYS A 171 -16.57 -27.22 -2.13
CA LYS A 171 -17.58 -26.46 -2.89
C LYS A 171 -17.33 -26.46 -4.39
N GLY A 172 -16.11 -26.71 -4.83
CA GLY A 172 -15.69 -26.69 -6.23
C GLY A 172 -15.60 -25.30 -6.86
N SER A 173 -16.06 -24.25 -6.17
CA SER A 173 -15.97 -22.84 -6.59
C SER A 173 -16.17 -21.90 -5.42
N LEU A 174 -15.83 -20.61 -5.61
CA LEU A 174 -16.10 -19.52 -4.67
C LEU A 174 -17.50 -18.92 -4.83
#